data_742308c407e601372735f0e7bc02a16e
#
_entry.id   742308c407e601372735f0e7bc02a16e
#
_cell.length_a   1.000
_cell.length_b   1.000
_cell.length_c   1.000
_cell.angle_alpha   90.00
_cell.angle_beta   90.00
_cell.angle_gamma   90.00
#
_symmetry.space_group_name_H-M   'P 1'
#
loop_
_entity.id
_entity.type
_entity.pdbx_description
1 polymer ?
#
loop_
_entity_poly.entity_id
_entity_poly.type
_entity_poly.pdbx_seq_one_letter_code
_entity_poly.pdbx_strand_id
1 'polypeptide(L)'
;YGSVNWKFITDVPKGMILGTEGGIAPAIIGSFLSTGIACIIAGIFGICTGIHLVFYTENKKIKATIQTIIQCMGGIPSIVLGLFGYTMFVLYLGLGRSVISGGLTLGIMIFPVVETRIEKAFKEVDQNLIKASYSMGISKVYTIMKIVIPLCRDKIISALVLAFGYAVGATAPIMFCMAVINSPISFNITKPSMSLSYHLYILLTQGISTEKAYGTAFVLMLVLLSVIILSQILLRKRK
;
A
#
# COMPACT_ATOMS: atom_id res chain seq x y z
N TYR A 1 15.79 13.48 23.79
CA TYR A 1 16.03 12.02 23.99
C TYR A 1 14.92 11.30 24.79
N GLY A 2 13.84 11.96 25.26
CA GLY A 2 12.75 11.40 26.06
C GLY A 2 11.37 11.37 25.38
N SER A 3 11.27 11.70 24.10
CA SER A 3 10.00 11.94 23.41
C SER A 3 9.21 10.69 23.06
N VAL A 4 9.82 9.51 23.03
CA VAL A 4 9.14 8.24 22.70
C VAL A 4 8.87 7.46 23.99
N ASN A 5 7.83 7.87 24.70
CA ASN A 5 7.28 7.13 25.84
C ASN A 5 6.17 6.20 25.35
N TRP A 6 5.88 5.13 26.11
CA TRP A 6 4.76 4.22 25.80
C TRP A 6 3.43 4.97 25.64
N LYS A 7 3.21 6.02 26.43
CA LYS A 7 2.06 6.93 26.32
C LYS A 7 2.01 7.65 24.96
N PHE A 8 3.16 8.03 24.38
CA PHE A 8 3.22 8.65 23.07
C PHE A 8 2.71 7.72 21.95
N ILE A 9 2.94 6.42 22.07
CA ILE A 9 2.50 5.44 21.07
C ILE A 9 1.02 5.09 21.23
N THR A 10 0.50 5.03 22.47
CA THR A 10 -0.83 4.47 22.77
C THR A 10 -1.91 5.52 23.03
N ASP A 11 -1.53 6.75 23.35
CA ASP A 11 -2.50 7.80 23.67
C ASP A 11 -3.05 8.49 22.41
N VAL A 12 -4.14 9.22 22.60
CA VAL A 12 -4.79 10.03 21.56
C VAL A 12 -4.21 11.44 21.59
N PRO A 13 -4.10 12.14 20.46
CA PRO A 13 -3.72 13.55 20.43
C PRO A 13 -4.65 14.36 21.32
N LYS A 14 -4.07 15.16 22.21
CA LYS A 14 -4.76 16.03 23.15
C LYS A 14 -4.24 17.47 23.00
N GLY A 15 -5.07 18.45 23.38
CA GLY A 15 -4.70 19.85 23.33
C GLY A 15 -5.25 20.61 22.12
N MET A 16 -5.23 21.95 22.18
CA MET A 16 -5.68 22.83 21.09
C MET A 16 -4.72 22.84 19.91
N ILE A 17 -3.43 22.62 20.15
CA ILE A 17 -2.40 22.60 19.12
C ILE A 17 -1.94 21.15 18.93
N LEU A 18 -2.06 20.66 17.70
CA LEU A 18 -1.64 19.31 17.33
C LEU A 18 -0.18 19.07 17.72
N GLY A 19 0.09 17.96 18.42
CA GLY A 19 1.45 17.54 18.73
C GLY A 19 2.09 18.20 19.96
N THR A 20 1.40 19.09 20.68
CA THR A 20 1.91 19.60 21.97
C THR A 20 1.65 18.61 23.10
N GLU A 21 0.52 17.90 23.08
CA GLU A 21 0.12 16.91 24.08
C GLU A 21 -0.47 15.65 23.42
N GLY A 22 -0.43 14.51 24.15
CA GLY A 22 -1.01 13.25 23.68
C GLY A 22 -0.08 12.41 22.81
N GLY A 23 -0.66 11.41 22.15
CA GLY A 23 0.05 10.38 21.40
C GLY A 23 -0.33 10.30 19.91
N ILE A 24 0.19 9.26 19.24
CA ILE A 24 0.08 9.05 17.79
C ILE A 24 -0.72 7.79 17.43
N ALA A 25 -1.43 7.18 18.38
CA ALA A 25 -2.18 5.93 18.14
C ALA A 25 -3.16 6.02 16.96
N PRO A 26 -3.98 7.09 16.76
CA PRO A 26 -4.85 7.20 15.61
C PRO A 26 -4.08 7.24 14.28
N ALA A 27 -2.89 7.87 14.28
CA ALA A 27 -2.03 7.93 13.09
C ALA A 27 -1.45 6.56 12.71
N ILE A 28 -1.10 5.74 13.69
CA ILE A 28 -0.66 4.36 13.48
C ILE A 28 -1.79 3.56 12.86
N ILE A 29 -2.97 3.57 13.49
CA ILE A 29 -4.15 2.80 13.03
C ILE A 29 -4.57 3.24 11.64
N GLY A 30 -4.67 4.55 11.39
CA GLY A 30 -5.04 5.08 10.08
C GLY A 30 -4.04 4.71 8.98
N SER A 31 -2.73 4.69 9.28
CA SER A 31 -1.72 4.22 8.34
C SER A 31 -1.93 2.75 7.98
N PHE A 32 -2.14 1.87 8.96
CA PHE A 32 -2.37 0.45 8.70
C PHE A 32 -3.66 0.19 7.93
N LEU A 33 -4.76 0.88 8.28
CA LEU A 33 -6.04 0.71 7.60
C LEU A 33 -5.99 1.16 6.14
N SER A 34 -5.50 2.37 5.88
CA SER A 34 -5.42 2.90 4.50
C SER A 34 -4.46 2.10 3.63
N THR A 35 -3.29 1.74 4.15
CA THR A 35 -2.32 0.92 3.43
C THR A 35 -2.80 -0.52 3.24
N GLY A 36 -3.52 -1.08 4.22
CA GLY A 36 -4.16 -2.39 4.10
C GLY A 36 -5.15 -2.43 2.94
N ILE A 37 -6.04 -1.45 2.84
CA ILE A 37 -6.98 -1.29 1.72
C ILE A 37 -6.21 -1.17 0.40
N ALA A 38 -5.17 -0.32 0.36
CA ALA A 38 -4.36 -0.13 -0.82
C ALA A 38 -3.70 -1.44 -1.30
N CYS A 39 -3.12 -2.23 -0.39
CA CYS A 39 -2.51 -3.52 -0.71
C CYS A 39 -3.52 -4.55 -1.22
N ILE A 40 -4.73 -4.59 -0.66
CA ILE A 40 -5.78 -5.50 -1.13
C ILE A 40 -6.16 -5.14 -2.58
N ILE A 41 -6.41 -3.87 -2.86
CA ILE A 41 -6.80 -3.39 -4.18
C ILE A 41 -5.68 -3.62 -5.20
N ALA A 42 -4.47 -3.14 -4.90
CA ALA A 42 -3.32 -3.32 -5.79
C ALA A 42 -2.96 -4.79 -5.98
N GLY A 43 -3.14 -5.62 -4.96
CA GLY A 43 -2.90 -7.07 -5.03
C GLY A 43 -3.89 -7.77 -5.96
N ILE A 44 -5.19 -7.50 -5.81
CA ILE A 44 -6.23 -8.10 -6.67
C ILE A 44 -6.00 -7.68 -8.12
N PHE A 45 -5.90 -6.37 -8.40
CA PHE A 45 -5.70 -5.89 -9.76
C PHE A 45 -4.33 -6.31 -10.33
N GLY A 46 -3.27 -6.30 -9.52
CA GLY A 46 -1.94 -6.74 -9.95
C GLY A 46 -1.89 -8.22 -10.32
N ILE A 47 -2.53 -9.09 -9.53
CA ILE A 47 -2.63 -10.52 -9.86
C ILE A 47 -3.46 -10.73 -11.13
N CYS A 48 -4.62 -10.09 -11.25
CA CYS A 48 -5.48 -10.21 -12.43
C CYS A 48 -4.77 -9.73 -13.70
N THR A 49 -4.12 -8.56 -13.64
CA THR A 49 -3.38 -8.00 -14.77
C THR A 49 -2.17 -8.86 -15.13
N GLY A 50 -1.40 -9.29 -14.13
CA GLY A 50 -0.25 -10.17 -14.35
C GLY A 50 -0.64 -11.51 -15.00
N ILE A 51 -1.74 -12.13 -14.53
CA ILE A 51 -2.29 -13.35 -15.16
C ILE A 51 -2.66 -13.06 -16.62
N HIS A 52 -3.39 -11.97 -16.86
CA HIS A 52 -3.81 -11.61 -18.22
C HIS A 52 -2.61 -11.42 -19.16
N LEU A 53 -1.62 -10.65 -18.73
CA LEU A 53 -0.42 -10.35 -19.52
C LEU A 53 0.46 -11.56 -19.78
N VAL A 54 0.59 -12.47 -18.82
CA VAL A 54 1.50 -13.62 -18.96
C VAL A 54 0.84 -14.79 -19.68
N PHE A 55 -0.43 -15.07 -19.38
CA PHE A 55 -1.08 -16.30 -19.82
C PHE A 55 -2.12 -16.12 -20.93
N TYR A 56 -2.71 -14.91 -21.08
CA TYR A 56 -3.79 -14.68 -22.05
C TYR A 56 -3.41 -13.76 -23.20
N THR A 57 -2.44 -12.88 -23.02
CA THR A 57 -2.05 -11.92 -24.05
C THR A 57 -0.96 -12.50 -24.95
N GLU A 58 -1.34 -12.96 -26.15
CA GLU A 58 -0.41 -13.50 -27.16
C GLU A 58 0.21 -12.39 -28.02
N ASN A 59 -0.55 -11.32 -28.27
CA ASN A 59 -0.09 -10.22 -29.12
C ASN A 59 0.96 -9.37 -28.39
N LYS A 60 2.20 -9.44 -28.90
CA LYS A 60 3.36 -8.70 -28.33
C LYS A 60 3.14 -7.18 -28.28
N LYS A 61 2.43 -6.61 -29.30
CA LYS A 61 2.17 -5.15 -29.33
C LYS A 61 1.23 -4.75 -28.19
N ILE A 62 0.12 -5.47 -28.00
CA ILE A 62 -0.84 -5.22 -26.90
C ILE A 62 -0.14 -5.35 -25.56
N LYS A 63 0.64 -6.40 -25.36
CA LYS A 63 1.40 -6.63 -24.15
C LYS A 63 2.34 -5.46 -23.85
N ALA A 64 3.13 -5.04 -24.82
CA ALA A 64 4.06 -3.91 -24.70
C ALA A 64 3.31 -2.61 -24.37
N THR A 65 2.19 -2.33 -25.02
CA THR A 65 1.37 -1.14 -24.76
C THR A 65 0.85 -1.10 -23.32
N ILE A 66 0.28 -2.22 -22.83
CA ILE A 66 -0.21 -2.30 -21.44
C ILE A 66 0.94 -2.12 -20.45
N GLN A 67 2.07 -2.77 -20.66
CA GLN A 67 3.26 -2.61 -19.81
C GLN A 67 3.77 -1.17 -19.80
N THR A 68 3.79 -0.50 -20.96
CA THR A 68 4.16 0.92 -21.04
C THR A 68 3.21 1.81 -20.25
N ILE A 69 1.89 1.57 -20.38
CA ILE A 69 0.89 2.32 -19.60
C ILE A 69 1.12 2.15 -18.09
N ILE A 70 1.34 0.91 -17.62
CA ILE A 70 1.59 0.63 -16.21
C ILE A 70 2.89 1.32 -15.73
N GLN A 71 3.94 1.30 -16.53
CA GLN A 71 5.19 2.00 -16.23
C GLN A 71 4.99 3.52 -16.17
N CYS A 72 4.24 4.09 -17.10
CA CYS A 72 3.89 5.51 -17.07
C CYS A 72 3.11 5.90 -15.80
N MET A 73 2.17 5.05 -15.36
CA MET A 73 1.46 5.28 -14.09
C MET A 73 2.42 5.34 -12.89
N GLY A 74 3.46 4.51 -12.87
CA GLY A 74 4.49 4.54 -11.83
C GLY A 74 5.34 5.81 -11.82
N GLY A 75 5.39 6.56 -12.92
CA GLY A 75 6.08 7.84 -13.04
C GLY A 75 5.27 9.07 -12.64
N ILE A 76 3.98 8.92 -12.36
CA ILE A 76 3.11 10.05 -12.00
C ILE A 76 3.49 10.56 -10.59
N PRO A 77 3.72 11.89 -10.41
CA PRO A 77 3.98 12.44 -9.09
C PRO A 77 2.84 12.16 -8.10
N SER A 78 3.18 11.76 -6.88
CA SER A 78 2.20 11.37 -5.86
C SER A 78 1.18 12.48 -5.52
N ILE A 79 1.58 13.75 -5.67
CA ILE A 79 0.69 14.89 -5.45
C ILE A 79 -0.40 14.95 -6.53
N VAL A 80 -0.08 14.63 -7.78
CA VAL A 80 -1.04 14.58 -8.89
C VAL A 80 -2.03 13.45 -8.66
N LEU A 81 -1.55 12.27 -8.24
CA LEU A 81 -2.41 11.16 -7.87
C LEU A 81 -3.30 11.50 -6.67
N GLY A 82 -2.79 12.25 -5.69
CA GLY A 82 -3.57 12.74 -4.57
C GLY A 82 -4.71 13.65 -4.98
N LEU A 83 -4.46 14.60 -5.88
CA LEU A 83 -5.49 15.49 -6.44
C LEU A 83 -6.50 14.73 -7.29
N PHE A 84 -6.05 13.78 -8.11
CA PHE A 84 -6.93 12.89 -8.86
C PHE A 84 -7.84 12.10 -7.91
N GLY A 85 -7.27 11.47 -6.88
CA GLY A 85 -8.01 10.70 -5.88
C GLY A 85 -9.04 11.57 -5.14
N TYR A 86 -8.68 12.79 -4.79
CA TYR A 86 -9.60 13.75 -4.18
C TYR A 86 -10.77 14.06 -5.11
N THR A 87 -10.50 14.40 -6.36
CA THR A 87 -11.56 14.73 -7.31
C THR A 87 -12.46 13.53 -7.61
N MET A 88 -11.85 12.35 -7.83
CA MET A 88 -12.59 11.15 -8.24
C MET A 88 -13.33 10.51 -7.06
N PHE A 89 -12.63 10.25 -5.94
CA PHE A 89 -13.21 9.47 -4.84
C PHE A 89 -13.94 10.33 -3.82
N VAL A 90 -13.37 11.50 -3.46
CA VAL A 90 -13.96 12.36 -2.44
C VAL A 90 -15.11 13.17 -2.98
N LEU A 91 -14.95 13.82 -4.16
CA LEU A 91 -15.97 14.71 -4.73
C LEU A 91 -16.93 13.95 -5.65
N TYR A 92 -16.43 13.30 -6.71
CA TYR A 92 -17.30 12.73 -7.75
C TYR A 92 -18.06 11.49 -7.25
N LEU A 93 -17.39 10.55 -6.59
CA LEU A 93 -18.05 9.37 -5.99
C LEU A 93 -18.71 9.65 -4.63
N GLY A 94 -18.54 10.84 -4.06
CA GLY A 94 -19.19 11.25 -2.83
C GLY A 94 -18.75 10.47 -1.58
N LEU A 95 -17.62 9.76 -1.62
CA LEU A 95 -17.12 8.99 -0.46
C LEU A 95 -16.63 9.91 0.68
N GLY A 96 -16.49 11.20 0.43
CA GLY A 96 -15.92 12.14 1.37
C GLY A 96 -14.46 11.84 1.69
N ARG A 97 -13.84 12.68 2.52
CA ARG A 97 -12.53 12.36 3.09
C ARG A 97 -12.68 11.17 4.02
N SER A 98 -12.03 10.08 3.71
CA SER A 98 -12.18 8.81 4.42
C SER A 98 -10.97 7.90 4.22
N VAL A 99 -10.82 6.92 5.10
CA VAL A 99 -9.79 5.89 4.97
C VAL A 99 -9.93 5.12 3.66
N ILE A 100 -11.17 4.90 3.18
CA ILE A 100 -11.44 4.27 1.89
C ILE A 100 -10.90 5.13 0.75
N SER A 101 -11.22 6.43 0.69
CA SER A 101 -10.76 7.32 -0.37
C SER A 101 -9.23 7.41 -0.41
N GLY A 102 -8.59 7.50 0.76
CA GLY A 102 -7.12 7.44 0.88
C GLY A 102 -6.55 6.09 0.42
N GLY A 103 -7.16 4.98 0.87
CA GLY A 103 -6.74 3.63 0.51
C GLY A 103 -6.87 3.33 -0.99
N LEU A 104 -7.97 3.77 -1.63
CA LEU A 104 -8.16 3.66 -3.09
C LEU A 104 -7.08 4.42 -3.85
N THR A 105 -6.82 5.66 -3.45
CA THR A 105 -5.79 6.49 -4.09
C THR A 105 -4.39 5.91 -3.93
N LEU A 106 -4.05 5.44 -2.71
CA LEU A 106 -2.81 4.71 -2.46
C LEU A 106 -2.72 3.42 -3.26
N GLY A 107 -3.84 2.70 -3.42
CA GLY A 107 -3.92 1.48 -4.20
C GLY A 107 -3.55 1.70 -5.66
N ILE A 108 -4.05 2.78 -6.28
CA ILE A 108 -3.66 3.18 -7.64
C ILE A 108 -2.17 3.51 -7.69
N MET A 109 -1.65 4.22 -6.69
CA MET A 109 -0.24 4.62 -6.64
C MET A 109 0.72 3.43 -6.56
N ILE A 110 0.39 2.40 -5.74
CA ILE A 110 1.26 1.24 -5.57
C ILE A 110 1.02 0.13 -6.60
N PHE A 111 -0.08 0.18 -7.35
CA PHE A 111 -0.45 -0.83 -8.34
C PHE A 111 0.67 -1.14 -9.35
N PRO A 112 1.36 -0.16 -9.97
CA PRO A 112 2.43 -0.45 -10.93
C PRO A 112 3.59 -1.25 -10.31
N VAL A 113 3.93 -0.96 -9.06
CA VAL A 113 5.00 -1.66 -8.33
C VAL A 113 4.61 -3.10 -8.05
N VAL A 114 3.37 -3.33 -7.63
CA VAL A 114 2.83 -4.66 -7.34
C VAL A 114 2.73 -5.49 -8.62
N GLU A 115 2.12 -4.93 -9.66
CA GLU A 115 1.89 -5.61 -10.93
C GLU A 115 3.20 -6.04 -11.60
N THR A 116 4.16 -5.14 -11.74
CA THR A 116 5.46 -5.46 -12.38
C THR A 116 6.19 -6.61 -11.67
N ARG A 117 6.13 -6.68 -10.34
CA ARG A 117 6.73 -7.76 -9.56
C ARG A 117 5.98 -9.08 -9.71
N ILE A 118 4.65 -9.03 -9.72
CA ILE A 118 3.80 -10.21 -9.91
C ILE A 118 3.95 -10.75 -11.33
N GLU A 119 3.95 -9.89 -12.33
CA GLU A 119 4.19 -10.30 -13.72
C GLU A 119 5.54 -11.00 -13.85
N LYS A 120 6.59 -10.43 -13.26
CA LYS A 120 7.92 -11.05 -13.24
C LYS A 120 7.89 -12.42 -12.56
N ALA A 121 7.22 -12.54 -11.41
CA ALA A 121 7.10 -13.80 -10.70
C ALA A 121 6.43 -14.89 -11.54
N PHE A 122 5.37 -14.54 -12.29
CA PHE A 122 4.68 -15.47 -13.18
C PHE A 122 5.53 -15.87 -14.39
N LYS A 123 6.32 -14.96 -14.95
CA LYS A 123 7.26 -15.28 -16.06
C LYS A 123 8.39 -16.23 -15.65
N GLU A 124 8.78 -16.22 -14.37
CA GLU A 124 9.84 -17.08 -13.84
C GLU A 124 9.38 -18.51 -13.54
N VAL A 125 8.08 -18.81 -13.67
CA VAL A 125 7.56 -20.19 -13.55
C VAL A 125 8.05 -21.04 -14.73
N ASP A 126 8.52 -22.26 -14.44
CA ASP A 126 9.01 -23.17 -15.47
C ASP A 126 7.90 -23.49 -16.49
N GLN A 127 8.16 -23.13 -17.75
CA GLN A 127 7.25 -23.35 -18.86
C GLN A 127 7.01 -24.85 -19.15
N ASN A 128 7.97 -25.73 -18.78
CA ASN A 128 7.80 -27.16 -18.93
C ASN A 128 6.73 -27.70 -17.98
N LEU A 129 6.67 -27.17 -16.76
CA LEU A 129 5.63 -27.52 -15.81
C LEU A 129 4.23 -27.15 -16.31
N ILE A 130 4.11 -25.97 -16.93
CA ILE A 130 2.84 -25.49 -17.50
C ILE A 130 2.43 -26.35 -18.70
N LYS A 131 3.38 -26.65 -19.61
CA LYS A 131 3.13 -27.50 -20.76
C LYS A 131 2.75 -28.92 -20.35
N ALA A 132 3.45 -29.52 -19.37
CA ALA A 132 3.12 -30.83 -18.84
C ALA A 132 1.69 -30.90 -18.27
N SER A 133 1.25 -29.85 -17.57
CA SER A 133 -0.13 -29.80 -17.04
C SER A 133 -1.16 -29.80 -18.18
N TYR A 134 -0.91 -29.05 -19.26
CA TYR A 134 -1.78 -29.03 -20.43
C TYR A 134 -1.80 -30.38 -21.18
N SER A 135 -0.64 -31.05 -21.28
CA SER A 135 -0.56 -32.40 -21.90
C SER A 135 -1.34 -33.45 -21.13
N MET A 136 -1.55 -33.25 -19.82
CA MET A 136 -2.43 -34.10 -19.01
C MET A 136 -3.93 -33.73 -19.11
N GLY A 137 -4.30 -32.81 -20.01
CA GLY A 137 -5.68 -32.36 -20.17
C GLY A 137 -6.18 -31.40 -19.10
N ILE A 138 -5.29 -30.86 -18.24
CA ILE A 138 -5.66 -29.91 -17.20
C ILE A 138 -5.97 -28.55 -17.83
N SER A 139 -7.11 -27.96 -17.44
CA SER A 139 -7.52 -26.66 -17.96
C SER A 139 -6.57 -25.53 -17.56
N LYS A 140 -6.47 -24.50 -18.41
CA LYS A 140 -5.62 -23.33 -18.20
C LYS A 140 -5.92 -22.61 -16.88
N VAL A 141 -7.21 -22.43 -16.56
CA VAL A 141 -7.65 -21.79 -15.32
C VAL A 141 -7.21 -22.61 -14.10
N TYR A 142 -7.38 -23.92 -14.15
CA TYR A 142 -6.97 -24.80 -13.05
C TYR A 142 -5.45 -24.76 -12.85
N THR A 143 -4.67 -24.81 -13.93
CA THR A 143 -3.20 -24.71 -13.90
C THR A 143 -2.77 -23.39 -13.24
N ILE A 144 -3.37 -22.25 -13.62
CA ILE A 144 -3.04 -20.96 -13.03
C ILE A 144 -3.39 -20.93 -11.54
N MET A 145 -4.60 -21.32 -11.18
CA MET A 145 -5.09 -21.20 -9.79
C MET A 145 -4.46 -22.21 -8.83
N LYS A 146 -4.16 -23.42 -9.28
CA LYS A 146 -3.71 -24.53 -8.43
C LYS A 146 -2.21 -24.81 -8.52
N ILE A 147 -1.54 -24.35 -9.58
CA ILE A 147 -0.09 -24.57 -9.75
C ILE A 147 0.65 -23.25 -9.73
N VAL A 148 0.34 -22.30 -10.62
CA VAL A 148 1.14 -21.08 -10.79
C VAL A 148 1.02 -20.15 -9.59
N ILE A 149 -0.19 -19.79 -9.14
CA ILE A 149 -0.39 -18.87 -8.02
C ILE A 149 0.21 -19.40 -6.72
N PRO A 150 -0.01 -20.68 -6.33
CA PRO A 150 0.62 -21.23 -5.15
C PRO A 150 2.16 -21.25 -5.24
N LEU A 151 2.72 -21.54 -6.41
CA LEU A 151 4.17 -21.54 -6.64
C LEU A 151 4.79 -20.14 -6.52
N CYS A 152 4.03 -19.11 -6.95
CA CYS A 152 4.45 -17.71 -6.87
C CYS A 152 4.08 -17.01 -5.57
N ARG A 153 3.44 -17.70 -4.62
CA ARG A 153 2.88 -17.11 -3.40
C ARG A 153 3.89 -16.25 -2.64
N ASP A 154 5.09 -16.74 -2.43
CA ASP A 154 6.12 -16.04 -1.66
C ASP A 154 6.58 -14.76 -2.36
N LYS A 155 6.66 -14.79 -3.69
CA LYS A 155 7.00 -13.62 -4.51
C LYS A 155 5.87 -12.59 -4.51
N ILE A 156 4.61 -13.04 -4.53
CA ILE A 156 3.42 -12.17 -4.41
C ILE A 156 3.40 -11.48 -3.04
N ILE A 157 3.61 -12.23 -1.95
CA ILE A 157 3.69 -11.67 -0.59
C ILE A 157 4.81 -10.65 -0.50
N SER A 158 5.99 -10.96 -1.04
CA SER A 158 7.13 -10.03 -1.05
C SER A 158 6.83 -8.74 -1.83
N ALA A 159 6.11 -8.84 -2.94
CA ALA A 159 5.67 -7.68 -3.72
C ALA A 159 4.73 -6.78 -2.92
N LEU A 160 3.75 -7.38 -2.22
CA LEU A 160 2.80 -6.65 -1.38
C LEU A 160 3.46 -5.99 -0.16
N VAL A 161 4.41 -6.66 0.49
CA VAL A 161 5.15 -6.08 1.63
C VAL A 161 5.99 -4.89 1.21
N LEU A 162 6.66 -4.97 0.05
CA LEU A 162 7.39 -3.82 -0.46
C LEU A 162 6.46 -2.65 -0.81
N ALA A 163 5.32 -2.95 -1.44
CA ALA A 163 4.31 -1.96 -1.77
C ALA A 163 3.69 -1.33 -0.50
N PHE A 164 3.49 -2.13 0.56
CA PHE A 164 3.08 -1.64 1.87
C PHE A 164 4.06 -0.59 2.40
N GLY A 165 5.37 -0.90 2.39
CA GLY A 165 6.39 0.06 2.82
C GLY A 165 6.35 1.37 2.04
N TYR A 166 6.17 1.29 0.71
CA TYR A 166 6.04 2.46 -0.14
C TYR A 166 4.77 3.28 0.17
N ALA A 167 3.64 2.62 0.38
CA ALA A 167 2.36 3.26 0.68
C ALA A 167 2.33 3.94 2.06
N VAL A 168 2.91 3.32 3.11
CA VAL A 168 2.98 3.90 4.46
C VAL A 168 3.77 5.21 4.47
N GLY A 169 4.81 5.33 3.64
CA GLY A 169 5.61 6.56 3.49
C GLY A 169 4.93 7.67 2.68
N ALA A 170 3.87 7.37 1.94
CA ALA A 170 3.22 8.33 1.07
C ALA A 170 2.39 9.34 1.87
N THR A 171 2.63 10.63 1.64
CA THR A 171 1.95 11.73 2.35
C THR A 171 0.87 12.39 1.49
N ALA A 172 1.16 12.68 0.22
CA ALA A 172 0.28 13.49 -0.63
C ALA A 172 -1.11 12.86 -0.86
N PRO A 173 -1.27 11.58 -1.23
CA PRO A 173 -2.59 10.97 -1.39
C PRO A 173 -3.42 11.02 -0.12
N ILE A 174 -2.77 10.81 1.04
CA ILE A 174 -3.43 10.83 2.33
C ILE A 174 -3.88 12.23 2.71
N MET A 175 -3.03 13.23 2.49
CA MET A 175 -3.31 14.62 2.79
C MET A 175 -4.60 15.12 2.11
N PHE A 176 -4.82 14.74 0.85
CA PHE A 176 -6.01 15.17 0.10
C PHE A 176 -7.24 14.32 0.40
N CYS A 177 -7.10 13.00 0.49
CA CYS A 177 -8.22 12.06 0.45
C CYS A 177 -8.67 11.56 1.83
N MET A 178 -7.81 11.58 2.86
CA MET A 178 -8.10 10.96 4.13
C MET A 178 -7.91 11.90 5.32
N ALA A 179 -6.95 12.82 5.24
CA ALA A 179 -6.40 13.49 6.40
C ALA A 179 -7.38 14.37 7.16
N VAL A 180 -7.33 14.23 8.47
CA VAL A 180 -7.94 15.10 9.47
C VAL A 180 -6.95 15.32 10.61
N ILE A 181 -7.02 16.50 11.20
CA ILE A 181 -6.25 16.88 12.38
C ILE A 181 -7.05 16.44 13.61
N ASN A 182 -6.41 15.88 14.63
CA ASN A 182 -7.05 15.42 15.87
C ASN A 182 -8.15 14.36 15.68
N SER A 183 -7.83 13.28 14.95
CA SER A 183 -8.74 12.14 14.84
C SER A 183 -8.80 11.35 16.15
N PRO A 184 -9.99 10.97 16.64
CA PRO A 184 -10.09 9.94 17.66
C PRO A 184 -9.66 8.58 17.11
N ILE A 185 -9.36 7.63 17.99
CA ILE A 185 -9.14 6.24 17.58
C ILE A 185 -10.45 5.71 16.97
N SER A 186 -10.42 5.38 15.68
CA SER A 186 -11.57 4.84 14.98
C SER A 186 -11.12 3.79 13.97
N PHE A 187 -11.78 2.63 14.00
CA PHE A 187 -11.63 1.59 12.98
C PHE A 187 -12.63 1.76 11.82
N ASN A 188 -13.39 2.85 11.84
CA ASN A 188 -14.38 3.09 10.79
C ASN A 188 -13.69 3.62 9.52
N ILE A 189 -13.71 2.79 8.49
CA ILE A 189 -13.06 3.07 7.20
C ILE A 189 -13.74 4.17 6.39
N THR A 190 -14.99 4.52 6.70
CA THR A 190 -15.75 5.58 6.03
C THR A 190 -15.51 6.96 6.62
N LYS A 191 -14.81 7.03 7.77
CA LYS A 191 -14.47 8.31 8.41
C LYS A 191 -13.05 8.75 8.02
N PRO A 192 -12.78 10.07 8.10
CA PRO A 192 -11.41 10.56 7.93
C PRO A 192 -10.54 10.09 9.10
N SER A 193 -9.26 9.94 8.85
CA SER A 193 -8.28 9.53 9.85
C SER A 193 -6.94 10.18 9.58
N MET A 194 -6.03 10.06 10.53
CA MET A 194 -4.66 10.55 10.42
C MET A 194 -3.72 9.42 10.01
N SER A 195 -2.60 9.74 9.35
CA SER A 195 -1.51 8.79 9.12
C SER A 195 -0.20 9.27 9.73
N LEU A 196 0.74 8.35 9.95
CA LEU A 196 2.06 8.67 10.48
C LEU A 196 2.84 9.63 9.58
N SER A 197 2.80 9.42 8.25
CA SER A 197 3.46 10.28 7.29
C SER A 197 2.87 11.70 7.26
N TYR A 198 1.55 11.81 7.36
CA TYR A 198 0.87 13.11 7.40
C TYR A 198 1.09 13.81 8.76
N HIS A 199 1.07 13.07 9.87
CA HIS A 199 1.38 13.60 11.19
C HIS A 199 2.80 14.20 11.24
N LEU A 200 3.78 13.47 10.75
CA LEU A 200 5.15 13.95 10.62
C LEU A 200 5.24 15.22 9.76
N TYR A 201 4.56 15.23 8.62
CA TYR A 201 4.52 16.38 7.72
C TYR A 201 3.99 17.64 8.42
N ILE A 202 2.87 17.55 9.13
CA ILE A 202 2.28 18.69 9.82
C ILE A 202 3.19 19.20 10.93
N LEU A 203 3.74 18.33 11.76
CA LEU A 203 4.64 18.73 12.85
C LEU A 203 5.85 19.53 12.35
N LEU A 204 6.41 19.13 11.19
CA LEU A 204 7.55 19.81 10.61
C LEU A 204 7.16 21.11 9.90
N THR A 205 6.11 21.08 9.06
CA THR A 205 5.75 22.25 8.24
C THR A 205 5.11 23.37 9.03
N GLN A 206 4.40 23.05 10.09
CA GLN A 206 3.81 24.06 10.99
C GLN A 206 4.73 24.45 12.15
N GLY A 207 5.92 23.86 12.26
CA GLY A 207 6.89 24.17 13.30
C GLY A 207 6.40 23.92 14.73
N ILE A 208 5.44 22.99 14.91
CA ILE A 208 4.76 22.79 16.20
C ILE A 208 5.68 22.16 17.24
N SER A 209 6.36 21.08 16.90
CA SER A 209 7.29 20.38 17.77
C SER A 209 8.25 19.50 16.96
N THR A 210 9.48 19.94 16.87
CA THR A 210 10.56 19.17 16.22
C THR A 210 10.85 17.87 16.99
N GLU A 211 10.75 17.89 18.31
CA GLU A 211 10.98 16.73 19.16
C GLU A 211 9.98 15.60 18.85
N LYS A 212 8.69 15.91 18.79
CA LYS A 212 7.65 14.93 18.46
C LYS A 212 7.69 14.51 16.98
N ALA A 213 8.15 15.39 16.09
CA ALA A 213 8.40 15.03 14.70
C ALA A 213 9.45 13.93 14.60
N TYR A 214 10.58 14.07 15.29
CA TYR A 214 11.60 13.02 15.35
C TYR A 214 11.07 11.73 15.98
N GLY A 215 10.24 11.84 17.05
CA GLY A 215 9.58 10.68 17.65
C GLY A 215 8.66 9.94 16.66
N THR A 216 7.85 10.69 15.90
CA THR A 216 6.97 10.13 14.87
C THR A 216 7.76 9.49 13.73
N ALA A 217 8.85 10.14 13.27
CA ALA A 217 9.73 9.58 12.25
C ALA A 217 10.38 8.26 12.71
N PHE A 218 10.82 8.22 13.98
CA PHE A 218 11.38 6.99 14.57
C PHE A 218 10.35 5.86 14.60
N VAL A 219 9.11 6.15 15.05
CA VAL A 219 8.03 5.15 15.06
C VAL A 219 7.69 4.69 13.64
N LEU A 220 7.62 5.60 12.66
CA LEU A 220 7.39 5.26 11.25
C LEU A 220 8.48 4.31 10.74
N MET A 221 9.74 4.60 11.03
CA MET A 221 10.87 3.75 10.64
C MET A 221 10.79 2.36 11.30
N LEU A 222 10.45 2.30 12.60
CA LEU A 222 10.27 1.02 13.30
C LEU A 222 9.12 0.20 12.71
N VAL A 223 8.00 0.83 12.37
CA VAL A 223 6.87 0.14 11.71
C VAL A 223 7.32 -0.45 10.37
N LEU A 224 8.01 0.32 9.54
CA LEU A 224 8.52 -0.16 8.25
C LEU A 224 9.50 -1.32 8.43
N LEU A 225 10.47 -1.20 9.31
CA LEU A 225 11.44 -2.26 9.60
C LEU A 225 10.76 -3.53 10.12
N SER A 226 9.80 -3.39 11.05
CA SER A 226 9.09 -4.53 11.63
C SER A 226 8.30 -5.31 10.56
N VAL A 227 7.62 -4.62 9.66
CA VAL A 227 6.87 -5.25 8.55
C VAL A 227 7.81 -6.00 7.59
N ILE A 228 8.95 -5.39 7.22
CA ILE A 228 9.94 -6.00 6.34
C ILE A 228 10.57 -7.23 7.00
N ILE A 229 11.00 -7.12 8.25
CA ILE A 229 11.63 -8.23 8.98
C ILE A 229 10.63 -9.38 9.17
N LEU A 230 9.40 -9.06 9.59
CA LEU A 230 8.37 -10.07 9.79
C LEU A 230 8.07 -10.84 8.51
N SER A 231 7.99 -10.12 7.39
CA SER A 231 7.82 -10.73 6.07
C SER A 231 8.97 -11.69 5.72
N GLN A 232 10.21 -11.26 5.92
CA GLN A 232 11.38 -12.10 5.62
C GLN A 232 11.42 -13.36 6.49
N ILE A 233 11.08 -13.24 7.78
CA ILE A 233 11.01 -14.39 8.69
C ILE A 233 9.93 -15.39 8.25
N LEU A 234 8.75 -14.89 7.89
CA LEU A 234 7.64 -15.74 7.44
C LEU A 234 7.96 -16.47 6.13
N LEU A 235 8.65 -15.80 5.20
CA LEU A 235 9.06 -16.40 3.94
C LEU A 235 10.22 -17.40 4.12
N ARG A 236 11.14 -17.14 5.05
CA ARG A 236 12.27 -18.05 5.33
C ARG A 236 11.85 -19.36 5.99
N LYS A 237 10.83 -19.35 6.87
CA LYS A 237 10.32 -20.55 7.53
C LYS A 237 9.61 -21.54 6.59
N ARG A 238 9.37 -21.17 5.33
CA ARG A 238 8.65 -21.99 4.35
C ARG A 238 9.53 -22.58 3.24
N LYS A 239 10.82 -22.28 3.26
CA LYS A 239 11.85 -23.00 2.48
C LYS A 239 12.40 -24.15 3.30
#